data_4044e957bebdcbe2bb91fc9b63daa4b0
#
_entry.id   4044e957bebdcbe2bb91fc9b63daa4b0
#
_cell.length_a   1.000
_cell.length_b   1.000
_cell.length_c   1.000
_cell.angle_alpha   90.00
_cell.angle_beta   90.00
_cell.angle_gamma   90.00
#
_symmetry.space_group_name_H-M   'P 1'
#
loop_
_entity.id
_entity.type
_entity.pdbx_description
1 polymer ?
#
loop_
_entity_poly.entity_id
_entity_poly.type
_entity_poly.pdbx_seq_one_letter_code
_entity_poly.pdbx_strand_id
1 'polypeptide(L)'
;MIDLHCDTIMKLIDYPSNGDLYRNTWKVDIEKLQKAHSKVQDFALFINLGDTNDPYGRYEAMRNLCTSQIHQYGEHIQHVLSYQDVESVYETGKIGALMSIEEGGVLGGDLDKLKQAYQDGVRLITLTWNYPNGLGEPHCGDQHKKLTSKGVEFVEAMQDLGIIVDCSHLNDAGTEQLGDILDVPFVASHSNAREVTAHTRNLPDNLIKLIANKGGVIGLNFAQSFLGTSPISRIEDIVKHGLYLINKGGEDVVALGTDFDGIKPDIEIKDTSEMYRLYDAFKEAGLSVEQCEKLFWKNADRLLKEIL
;
A
#
# COMPACT_ATOMS: atom_id res chain seq x y z
N MET A 1 11.99 5.28 -6.62
CA MET A 1 10.94 5.37 -5.59
C MET A 1 10.50 4.00 -5.10
N ILE A 2 9.83 3.93 -3.94
CA ILE A 2 9.07 2.75 -3.47
C ILE A 2 7.62 3.19 -3.26
N ASP A 3 6.69 2.47 -3.87
CA ASP A 3 5.24 2.73 -3.79
C ASP A 3 4.55 1.53 -3.14
N LEU A 4 3.81 1.78 -2.07
CA LEU A 4 3.26 0.75 -1.18
C LEU A 4 1.86 0.27 -1.59
N HIS A 5 1.30 0.78 -2.71
CA HIS A 5 -0.01 0.31 -3.17
C HIS A 5 -0.34 0.69 -4.61
N CYS A 6 -0.75 -0.30 -5.41
CA CYS A 6 -1.45 -0.11 -6.68
C CYS A 6 -2.34 -1.33 -7.01
N ASP A 7 -3.43 -1.10 -7.78
CA ASP A 7 -4.42 -2.12 -8.17
C ASP A 7 -4.25 -2.63 -9.61
N THR A 8 -3.07 -2.51 -10.15
CA THR A 8 -2.81 -2.84 -11.56
C THR A 8 -3.14 -4.29 -11.90
N ILE A 9 -2.90 -5.25 -10.96
CA ILE A 9 -3.21 -6.67 -11.20
C ILE A 9 -4.72 -6.89 -11.39
N MET A 10 -5.57 -6.18 -10.62
CA MET A 10 -7.02 -6.18 -10.83
C MET A 10 -7.38 -5.72 -12.26
N LYS A 11 -6.75 -4.63 -12.73
CA LYS A 11 -6.99 -4.13 -14.09
C LYS A 11 -6.56 -5.12 -15.16
N LEU A 12 -5.42 -5.77 -14.98
CA LEU A 12 -4.91 -6.74 -15.97
C LEU A 12 -5.79 -7.98 -16.09
N ILE A 13 -6.34 -8.49 -14.97
CA ILE A 13 -7.22 -9.67 -15.01
C ILE A 13 -8.61 -9.32 -15.56
N ASP A 14 -9.14 -8.13 -15.26
CA ASP A 14 -10.48 -7.72 -15.68
C ASP A 14 -10.52 -7.21 -17.13
N TYR A 15 -9.41 -6.66 -17.61
CA TYR A 15 -9.31 -6.05 -18.94
C TYR A 15 -8.05 -6.52 -19.69
N PRO A 16 -7.93 -7.82 -19.99
CA PRO A 16 -6.70 -8.39 -20.55
C PRO A 16 -6.34 -7.87 -21.95
N SER A 17 -7.29 -7.27 -22.66
CA SER A 17 -7.05 -6.64 -23.96
C SER A 17 -6.27 -5.31 -23.88
N ASN A 18 -6.11 -4.74 -22.67
CA ASN A 18 -5.47 -3.43 -22.46
C ASN A 18 -3.95 -3.52 -22.22
N GLY A 19 -3.36 -4.69 -22.42
CA GLY A 19 -1.93 -4.94 -22.24
C GLY A 19 -1.62 -5.91 -21.10
N ASP A 20 -0.37 -5.91 -20.67
CA ASP A 20 0.15 -6.77 -19.62
C ASP A 20 1.03 -5.98 -18.63
N LEU A 21 1.77 -6.64 -17.76
CA LEU A 21 2.60 -5.95 -16.77
C LEU A 21 3.78 -5.21 -17.42
N TYR A 22 4.24 -5.61 -18.61
CA TYR A 22 5.33 -4.92 -19.31
C TYR A 22 4.88 -3.57 -19.87
N ARG A 23 3.72 -3.56 -20.58
CA ARG A 23 3.11 -2.36 -21.16
C ARG A 23 1.59 -2.49 -21.17
N ASN A 24 0.91 -1.50 -20.61
CA ASN A 24 -0.55 -1.42 -20.61
C ASN A 24 -1.04 0.02 -20.71
N THR A 25 -2.37 0.17 -20.81
CA THR A 25 -3.02 1.50 -20.86
C THR A 25 -3.33 2.08 -19.49
N TRP A 26 -3.00 1.37 -18.41
CA TRP A 26 -3.21 1.76 -17.02
C TRP A 26 -2.05 2.63 -16.50
N LYS A 27 -2.08 2.96 -15.22
CA LYS A 27 -1.12 3.92 -14.64
C LYS A 27 0.23 3.30 -14.26
N VAL A 28 0.26 1.98 -14.04
CA VAL A 28 1.47 1.26 -13.63
C VAL A 28 1.78 0.13 -14.62
N ASP A 29 3.00 0.11 -15.14
CA ASP A 29 3.61 -0.98 -15.90
C ASP A 29 5.14 -0.87 -15.80
N ILE A 30 5.84 -1.91 -16.24
CA ILE A 30 7.31 -1.97 -16.15
C ILE A 30 7.97 -0.80 -16.88
N GLU A 31 7.51 -0.42 -18.07
CA GLU A 31 8.10 0.72 -18.80
C GLU A 31 7.94 2.05 -18.07
N LYS A 32 6.79 2.28 -17.44
CA LYS A 32 6.52 3.48 -16.65
C LYS A 32 7.33 3.48 -15.34
N LEU A 33 7.41 2.33 -14.66
CA LEU A 33 8.22 2.16 -13.45
C LEU A 33 9.72 2.38 -13.73
N GLN A 34 10.23 1.90 -14.86
CA GLN A 34 11.62 2.17 -15.29
C GLN A 34 11.87 3.67 -15.51
N LYS A 35 10.95 4.37 -16.18
CA LYS A 35 11.04 5.83 -16.39
C LYS A 35 11.00 6.61 -15.08
N ALA A 36 10.26 6.12 -14.08
CA ALA A 36 10.18 6.69 -12.75
C ALA A 36 11.38 6.33 -11.85
N HIS A 37 12.33 5.53 -12.33
CA HIS A 37 13.41 4.96 -11.51
C HIS A 37 12.88 4.26 -10.26
N SER A 38 11.78 3.51 -10.42
CA SER A 38 11.15 2.78 -9.32
C SER A 38 12.08 1.66 -8.85
N LYS A 39 12.19 1.53 -7.52
CA LYS A 39 12.95 0.46 -6.86
C LYS A 39 12.04 -0.71 -6.53
N VAL A 40 10.94 -0.43 -5.82
CA VAL A 40 9.93 -1.43 -5.44
C VAL A 40 8.55 -0.86 -5.71
N GLN A 41 7.67 -1.71 -6.23
CA GLN A 41 6.23 -1.46 -6.37
C GLN A 41 5.46 -2.56 -5.66
N ASP A 42 4.55 -2.19 -4.76
CA ASP A 42 3.56 -3.12 -4.25
C ASP A 42 2.41 -3.28 -5.23
N PHE A 43 2.10 -4.52 -5.56
CA PHE A 43 0.99 -4.93 -6.39
C PHE A 43 -0.08 -5.59 -5.52
N ALA A 44 -1.13 -4.84 -5.23
CA ALA A 44 -2.24 -5.33 -4.45
C ALA A 44 -3.10 -6.33 -5.26
N LEU A 45 -3.43 -7.43 -4.60
CA LEU A 45 -4.47 -8.35 -5.04
C LEU A 45 -5.76 -7.90 -4.36
N PHE A 46 -6.49 -6.99 -5.03
CA PHE A 46 -7.72 -6.44 -4.51
C PHE A 46 -8.91 -7.37 -4.77
N ILE A 47 -9.62 -7.74 -3.72
CA ILE A 47 -10.81 -8.57 -3.79
C ILE A 47 -11.98 -7.90 -3.05
N ASN A 48 -12.99 -7.43 -3.78
CA ASN A 48 -14.24 -7.03 -3.16
C ASN A 48 -15.06 -8.30 -2.83
N LEU A 49 -15.20 -8.59 -1.54
CA LEU A 49 -15.93 -9.78 -1.07
C LEU A 49 -17.40 -9.81 -1.52
N GLY A 50 -18.00 -8.65 -1.81
CA GLY A 50 -19.38 -8.52 -2.27
C GLY A 50 -19.58 -8.76 -3.77
N ASP A 51 -18.52 -8.72 -4.57
CA ASP A 51 -18.62 -8.75 -6.03
C ASP A 51 -18.46 -10.16 -6.63
N THR A 52 -18.11 -11.15 -5.82
CA THR A 52 -17.85 -12.51 -6.28
C THR A 52 -18.40 -13.56 -5.31
N ASN A 53 -18.90 -14.67 -5.87
CA ASN A 53 -19.31 -15.83 -5.09
C ASN A 53 -18.14 -16.72 -4.65
N ASP A 54 -16.95 -16.49 -5.19
CA ASP A 54 -15.71 -17.20 -4.86
C ASP A 54 -14.54 -16.21 -4.67
N PRO A 55 -14.50 -15.49 -3.53
CA PRO A 55 -13.43 -14.53 -3.28
C PRO A 55 -12.05 -15.18 -3.23
N TYR A 56 -11.93 -16.38 -2.67
CA TYR A 56 -10.64 -17.07 -2.59
C TYR A 56 -10.13 -17.52 -3.96
N GLY A 57 -10.99 -18.06 -4.82
CA GLY A 57 -10.62 -18.36 -6.20
C GLY A 57 -10.24 -17.11 -7.00
N ARG A 58 -10.87 -15.96 -6.73
CA ARG A 58 -10.46 -14.67 -7.29
C ARG A 58 -9.04 -14.28 -6.86
N TYR A 59 -8.75 -14.41 -5.55
CA TYR A 59 -7.39 -14.21 -5.02
C TYR A 59 -6.37 -15.11 -5.73
N GLU A 60 -6.64 -16.41 -5.82
CA GLU A 60 -5.74 -17.36 -6.50
C GLU A 60 -5.48 -17.00 -7.97
N ALA A 61 -6.53 -16.59 -8.69
CA ALA A 61 -6.42 -16.16 -10.08
C ALA A 61 -5.53 -14.91 -10.23
N MET A 62 -5.71 -13.90 -9.37
CA MET A 62 -4.89 -12.68 -9.38
C MET A 62 -3.44 -12.98 -8.98
N ARG A 63 -3.21 -13.79 -7.94
CA ARG A 63 -1.89 -14.25 -7.53
C ARG A 63 -1.16 -14.97 -8.67
N ASN A 64 -1.84 -15.91 -9.33
CA ASN A 64 -1.28 -16.65 -10.46
C ASN A 64 -0.92 -15.71 -11.63
N LEU A 65 -1.78 -14.74 -11.95
CA LEU A 65 -1.47 -13.72 -12.96
C LEU A 65 -0.25 -12.91 -12.55
N CYS A 66 -0.21 -12.36 -11.34
CA CYS A 66 0.90 -11.54 -10.84
C CYS A 66 2.21 -12.32 -10.93
N THR A 67 2.27 -13.53 -10.36
CA THR A 67 3.46 -14.38 -10.35
C THR A 67 3.91 -14.74 -11.77
N SER A 68 2.98 -15.10 -12.68
CA SER A 68 3.31 -15.43 -14.05
C SER A 68 3.89 -14.25 -14.83
N GLN A 69 3.36 -13.04 -14.60
CA GLN A 69 3.85 -11.81 -15.24
C GLN A 69 5.25 -11.43 -14.72
N ILE A 70 5.47 -11.51 -13.41
CA ILE A 70 6.80 -11.27 -12.81
C ILE A 70 7.82 -12.27 -13.39
N HIS A 71 7.46 -13.55 -13.49
CA HIS A 71 8.33 -14.56 -14.07
C HIS A 71 8.61 -14.31 -15.57
N GLN A 72 7.57 -13.97 -16.34
CA GLN A 72 7.68 -13.69 -17.77
C GLN A 72 8.66 -12.55 -18.07
N TYR A 73 8.64 -11.50 -17.22
CA TYR A 73 9.47 -10.31 -17.39
C TYR A 73 10.64 -10.23 -16.41
N GLY A 74 11.16 -11.39 -15.97
CA GLY A 74 12.22 -11.53 -14.98
C GLY A 74 13.55 -10.82 -15.30
N GLU A 75 13.76 -10.36 -16.55
CA GLU A 75 14.88 -9.48 -16.90
C GLU A 75 14.70 -8.04 -16.38
N HIS A 76 13.46 -7.62 -16.08
CA HIS A 76 13.12 -6.25 -15.71
C HIS A 76 12.59 -6.12 -14.28
N ILE A 77 11.93 -7.16 -13.78
CA ILE A 77 11.24 -7.17 -12.50
C ILE A 77 11.51 -8.48 -11.75
N GLN A 78 11.60 -8.44 -10.44
CA GLN A 78 11.75 -9.64 -9.61
C GLN A 78 10.85 -9.57 -8.38
N HIS A 79 10.39 -10.72 -7.91
CA HIS A 79 9.58 -10.82 -6.71
C HIS A 79 10.42 -10.48 -5.47
N VAL A 80 9.87 -9.69 -4.54
CA VAL A 80 10.47 -9.37 -3.25
C VAL A 80 9.84 -10.26 -2.18
N LEU A 81 10.61 -11.22 -1.68
CA LEU A 81 10.22 -12.18 -0.64
C LEU A 81 10.98 -11.96 0.66
N SER A 82 12.09 -11.24 0.61
CA SER A 82 12.98 -10.92 1.71
C SER A 82 13.68 -9.59 1.45
N TYR A 83 14.32 -9.01 2.47
CA TYR A 83 15.13 -7.81 2.26
C TYR A 83 16.34 -8.05 1.35
N GLN A 84 16.88 -9.27 1.30
CA GLN A 84 17.94 -9.62 0.34
C GLN A 84 17.49 -9.45 -1.11
N ASP A 85 16.21 -9.68 -1.42
CA ASP A 85 15.68 -9.42 -2.75
C ASP A 85 15.63 -7.93 -3.05
N VAL A 86 15.36 -7.07 -2.06
CA VAL A 86 15.44 -5.61 -2.20
C VAL A 86 16.87 -5.16 -2.47
N GLU A 87 17.86 -5.70 -1.74
CA GLU A 87 19.28 -5.44 -1.99
C GLU A 87 19.68 -5.86 -3.42
N SER A 88 19.23 -7.04 -3.87
CA SER A 88 19.43 -7.52 -5.24
C SER A 88 18.82 -6.57 -6.30
N VAL A 89 17.64 -5.98 -6.01
CA VAL A 89 17.03 -4.96 -6.86
C VAL A 89 17.96 -3.75 -7.03
N TYR A 90 18.59 -3.30 -5.95
CA TYR A 90 19.51 -2.15 -6.00
C TYR A 90 20.78 -2.46 -6.79
N GLU A 91 21.28 -3.68 -6.71
CA GLU A 91 22.48 -4.12 -7.42
C GLU A 91 22.22 -4.35 -8.92
N THR A 92 21.08 -4.96 -9.25
CA THR A 92 20.77 -5.36 -10.63
C THR A 92 20.08 -4.27 -11.44
N GLY A 93 19.51 -3.25 -10.79
CA GLY A 93 18.69 -2.22 -11.42
C GLY A 93 17.32 -2.72 -11.91
N LYS A 94 16.89 -3.92 -11.51
CA LYS A 94 15.54 -4.41 -11.73
C LYS A 94 14.54 -3.66 -10.85
N ILE A 95 13.26 -3.89 -11.08
CA ILE A 95 12.18 -3.43 -10.21
C ILE A 95 11.83 -4.55 -9.25
N GLY A 96 11.69 -4.26 -7.96
CA GLY A 96 11.12 -5.18 -6.99
C GLY A 96 9.60 -5.18 -7.05
N ALA A 97 9.00 -6.36 -7.15
CA ALA A 97 7.56 -6.55 -7.03
C ALA A 97 7.25 -7.10 -5.64
N LEU A 98 6.70 -6.27 -4.76
CA LEU A 98 6.05 -6.72 -3.54
C LEU A 98 4.63 -7.16 -3.90
N MET A 99 4.10 -8.18 -3.27
CA MET A 99 2.73 -8.64 -3.49
C MET A 99 1.94 -8.54 -2.20
N SER A 100 0.81 -7.86 -2.25
CA SER A 100 -0.09 -7.69 -1.11
C SER A 100 -1.48 -8.25 -1.37
N ILE A 101 -2.24 -8.46 -0.29
CA ILE A 101 -3.68 -8.73 -0.35
C ILE A 101 -4.40 -7.50 0.17
N GLU A 102 -5.28 -6.91 -0.66
CA GLU A 102 -6.24 -5.92 -0.19
C GLU A 102 -7.61 -6.59 -0.07
N GLU A 103 -8.09 -6.65 1.10
CA GLU A 103 -9.15 -7.34 1.78
C GLU A 103 -8.68 -8.68 2.39
N GLY A 104 -8.00 -8.60 3.55
CA GLY A 104 -7.53 -9.76 4.31
C GLY A 104 -8.63 -10.77 4.70
N GLY A 105 -9.89 -10.31 4.73
CA GLY A 105 -11.06 -11.17 4.95
C GLY A 105 -11.23 -12.28 3.91
N VAL A 106 -10.58 -12.17 2.75
CA VAL A 106 -10.59 -13.23 1.73
C VAL A 106 -10.00 -14.55 2.25
N LEU A 107 -9.07 -14.47 3.21
CA LEU A 107 -8.48 -15.63 3.86
C LEU A 107 -9.38 -16.19 4.98
N GLY A 108 -10.51 -15.50 5.33
CA GLY A 108 -11.49 -15.95 6.32
C GLY A 108 -10.97 -16.04 7.76
N GLY A 109 -9.80 -15.43 8.05
CA GLY A 109 -9.09 -15.57 9.31
C GLY A 109 -8.57 -17.01 9.55
N ASP A 110 -8.33 -17.75 8.49
CA ASP A 110 -7.78 -19.09 8.49
C ASP A 110 -6.24 -19.01 8.46
N LEU A 111 -5.58 -19.48 9.52
CA LEU A 111 -4.13 -19.40 9.67
C LEU A 111 -3.37 -20.31 8.68
N ASP A 112 -3.98 -21.40 8.21
CA ASP A 112 -3.35 -22.24 7.19
C ASP A 112 -3.36 -21.54 5.83
N LYS A 113 -4.45 -20.83 5.50
CA LYS A 113 -4.50 -19.97 4.31
C LYS A 113 -3.54 -18.79 4.42
N LEU A 114 -3.35 -18.21 5.61
CA LEU A 114 -2.36 -17.17 5.85
C LEU A 114 -0.94 -17.67 5.58
N LYS A 115 -0.58 -18.85 6.10
CA LYS A 115 0.70 -19.50 5.82
C LYS A 115 0.88 -19.79 4.33
N GLN A 116 -0.19 -20.24 3.65
CA GLN A 116 -0.14 -20.48 2.22
C GLN A 116 0.08 -19.17 1.46
N ALA A 117 -0.60 -18.08 1.80
CA ALA A 117 -0.39 -16.77 1.20
C ALA A 117 1.07 -16.29 1.37
N TYR A 118 1.67 -16.49 2.54
CA TYR A 118 3.08 -16.21 2.77
C TYR A 118 4.00 -17.05 1.86
N GLN A 119 3.73 -18.35 1.73
CA GLN A 119 4.48 -19.26 0.83
C GLN A 119 4.31 -18.87 -0.64
N ASP A 120 3.14 -18.35 -1.00
CA ASP A 120 2.83 -17.82 -2.33
C ASP A 120 3.53 -16.46 -2.62
N GLY A 121 4.17 -15.87 -1.62
CA GLY A 121 4.96 -14.65 -1.76
C GLY A 121 4.28 -13.37 -1.32
N VAL A 122 3.10 -13.43 -0.69
CA VAL A 122 2.47 -12.25 -0.07
C VAL A 122 3.31 -11.77 1.11
N ARG A 123 3.55 -10.46 1.18
CA ARG A 123 4.35 -9.83 2.24
C ARG A 123 3.67 -8.65 2.93
N LEU A 124 2.48 -8.25 2.46
CA LEU A 124 1.66 -7.21 3.08
C LEU A 124 0.19 -7.62 3.00
N ILE A 125 -0.60 -7.38 4.05
CA ILE A 125 -2.04 -7.63 4.04
C ILE A 125 -2.78 -6.46 4.67
N THR A 126 -3.68 -5.84 3.91
CA THR A 126 -4.67 -4.87 4.38
C THR A 126 -5.82 -5.62 5.05
N LEU A 127 -6.05 -5.37 6.34
CA LEU A 127 -6.94 -6.20 7.17
C LEU A 127 -8.40 -6.15 6.74
N THR A 128 -8.88 -4.97 6.34
CA THR A 128 -10.27 -4.76 5.87
C THR A 128 -10.26 -3.85 4.66
N TRP A 129 -11.21 -4.02 3.76
CA TRP A 129 -11.58 -2.97 2.81
C TRP A 129 -12.75 -2.14 3.37
N ASN A 130 -13.80 -1.90 2.61
CA ASN A 130 -14.91 -1.00 2.99
C ASN A 130 -16.12 -1.70 3.64
N TYR A 131 -15.99 -2.98 4.01
CA TYR A 131 -17.03 -3.75 4.67
C TYR A 131 -16.47 -4.45 5.91
N PRO A 132 -17.30 -4.64 6.97
CA PRO A 132 -16.91 -5.50 8.07
C PRO A 132 -16.61 -6.92 7.58
N ASN A 133 -15.55 -7.51 8.08
CA ASN A 133 -15.19 -8.89 7.81
C ASN A 133 -14.89 -9.66 9.11
N GLY A 134 -14.41 -10.90 9.00
CA GLY A 134 -14.09 -11.72 10.16
C GLY A 134 -12.93 -11.22 11.02
N LEU A 135 -12.16 -10.23 10.57
CA LEU A 135 -10.98 -9.70 11.26
C LEU A 135 -11.29 -8.40 12.02
N GLY A 136 -12.09 -7.50 11.43
CA GLY A 136 -12.34 -6.18 12.01
C GLY A 136 -13.42 -5.36 11.30
N GLU A 137 -13.52 -4.10 11.69
CA GLU A 137 -14.44 -3.11 11.13
C GLU A 137 -13.70 -2.13 10.23
N PRO A 138 -14.26 -1.72 9.09
CA PRO A 138 -13.64 -0.73 8.21
C PRO A 138 -13.81 0.70 8.73
N HIS A 139 -13.09 1.63 8.12
CA HIS A 139 -13.14 3.07 8.43
C HIS A 139 -14.55 3.68 8.39
N CYS A 140 -15.47 3.11 7.63
CA CYS A 140 -16.88 3.56 7.51
C CYS A 140 -17.85 2.77 8.39
N GLY A 141 -17.36 1.77 9.15
CA GLY A 141 -18.12 0.96 10.09
C GLY A 141 -18.19 1.57 11.50
N ASP A 142 -18.37 0.72 12.50
CA ASP A 142 -18.42 1.14 13.92
C ASP A 142 -17.01 1.53 14.40
N GLN A 143 -16.79 2.82 14.66
CA GLN A 143 -15.48 3.38 15.04
C GLN A 143 -15.02 2.97 16.44
N HIS A 144 -15.87 2.35 17.26
CA HIS A 144 -15.55 1.92 18.64
C HIS A 144 -15.23 0.42 18.73
N LYS A 145 -15.52 -0.36 17.71
CA LYS A 145 -15.21 -1.77 17.70
C LYS A 145 -13.73 -2.01 17.40
N LYS A 146 -13.12 -2.79 18.23
CA LYS A 146 -11.76 -3.32 18.04
C LYS A 146 -11.76 -4.49 17.06
N LEU A 147 -10.58 -5.03 16.74
CA LEU A 147 -10.42 -6.28 16.02
C LEU A 147 -11.21 -7.39 16.72
N THR A 148 -11.73 -8.34 15.95
CA THR A 148 -12.31 -9.57 16.51
C THR A 148 -11.22 -10.41 17.19
N SER A 149 -11.60 -11.37 18.03
CA SER A 149 -10.61 -12.32 18.60
C SER A 149 -9.82 -13.05 17.50
N LYS A 150 -10.51 -13.40 16.40
CA LYS A 150 -9.89 -13.99 15.21
C LYS A 150 -8.96 -13.01 14.51
N GLY A 151 -9.32 -11.72 14.45
CA GLY A 151 -8.47 -10.67 13.90
C GLY A 151 -7.18 -10.48 14.69
N VAL A 152 -7.25 -10.58 16.03
CA VAL A 152 -6.07 -10.51 16.89
C VAL A 152 -5.14 -11.69 16.61
N GLU A 153 -5.65 -12.94 16.64
CA GLU A 153 -4.87 -14.13 16.32
C GLU A 153 -4.23 -14.08 14.92
N PHE A 154 -4.97 -13.52 13.96
CA PHE A 154 -4.50 -13.36 12.59
C PHE A 154 -3.35 -12.35 12.49
N VAL A 155 -3.45 -11.21 13.17
CA VAL A 155 -2.41 -10.16 13.22
C VAL A 155 -1.15 -10.65 13.91
N GLU A 156 -1.28 -11.38 15.04
CA GLU A 156 -0.15 -12.03 15.74
C GLU A 156 0.55 -13.03 14.81
N ALA A 157 -0.20 -13.85 14.08
CA ALA A 157 0.37 -14.79 13.11
C ALA A 157 1.02 -14.10 11.91
N MET A 158 0.52 -12.93 11.46
CA MET A 158 1.18 -12.12 10.43
C MET A 158 2.55 -11.65 10.91
N GLN A 159 2.63 -11.12 12.14
CA GLN A 159 3.90 -10.70 12.74
C GLN A 159 4.90 -11.86 12.81
N ASP A 160 4.48 -13.02 13.28
CA ASP A 160 5.34 -14.21 13.39
C ASP A 160 5.87 -14.69 12.03
N LEU A 161 5.12 -14.49 10.97
CA LEU A 161 5.51 -14.84 9.60
C LEU A 161 6.36 -13.76 8.90
N GLY A 162 6.45 -12.54 9.44
CA GLY A 162 7.07 -11.42 8.73
C GLY A 162 6.19 -10.86 7.59
N ILE A 163 4.87 -10.88 7.77
CA ILE A 163 3.92 -10.20 6.88
C ILE A 163 3.62 -8.82 7.45
N ILE A 164 3.80 -7.79 6.65
CA ILE A 164 3.51 -6.40 7.02
C ILE A 164 1.99 -6.23 7.24
N VAL A 165 1.61 -5.75 8.42
CA VAL A 165 0.21 -5.44 8.75
C VAL A 165 -0.13 -4.06 8.23
N ASP A 166 -1.17 -3.96 7.39
CA ASP A 166 -1.66 -2.70 6.84
C ASP A 166 -3.02 -2.33 7.46
N CYS A 167 -3.08 -1.15 8.07
CA CYS A 167 -4.28 -0.57 8.66
C CYS A 167 -5.05 0.34 7.71
N SER A 168 -4.64 0.49 6.46
CA SER A 168 -5.46 1.19 5.47
C SER A 168 -6.85 0.56 5.43
N HIS A 169 -7.90 1.39 5.34
CA HIS A 169 -9.29 0.97 5.45
C HIS A 169 -9.79 0.51 6.83
N LEU A 170 -8.93 0.20 7.80
CA LEU A 170 -9.35 -0.18 9.14
C LEU A 170 -9.92 1.04 9.89
N ASN A 171 -10.85 0.82 10.81
CA ASN A 171 -11.37 1.85 11.69
C ASN A 171 -10.35 2.32 12.74
N ASP A 172 -10.63 3.45 13.40
CA ASP A 172 -9.70 4.05 14.35
C ASP A 172 -9.41 3.14 15.55
N ALA A 173 -10.42 2.50 16.14
CA ALA A 173 -10.23 1.63 17.32
C ALA A 173 -9.45 0.35 16.98
N GLY A 174 -9.63 -0.22 15.78
CA GLY A 174 -8.82 -1.33 15.29
C GLY A 174 -7.36 -0.93 15.10
N THR A 175 -7.14 0.25 14.50
CA THR A 175 -5.78 0.78 14.27
C THR A 175 -5.08 1.10 15.59
N GLU A 176 -5.78 1.66 16.60
CA GLU A 176 -5.21 1.85 17.95
C GLU A 176 -4.79 0.52 18.57
N GLN A 177 -5.63 -0.51 18.42
CA GLN A 177 -5.34 -1.83 18.98
C GLN A 177 -4.12 -2.50 18.33
N LEU A 178 -3.83 -2.26 17.04
CA LEU A 178 -2.59 -2.75 16.41
C LEU A 178 -1.35 -2.24 17.14
N GLY A 179 -1.37 -0.98 17.62
CA GLY A 179 -0.30 -0.43 18.44
C GLY A 179 -0.08 -1.16 19.77
N ASP A 180 -1.13 -1.77 20.34
CA ASP A 180 -1.04 -2.56 21.58
C ASP A 180 -0.56 -4.00 21.33
N ILE A 181 -0.91 -4.58 20.16
CA ILE A 181 -0.65 -5.99 19.83
C ILE A 181 0.74 -6.18 19.22
N LEU A 182 1.13 -5.30 18.28
CA LEU A 182 2.33 -5.50 17.48
C LEU A 182 3.59 -5.01 18.20
N ASP A 183 4.63 -5.83 18.19
CA ASP A 183 5.98 -5.48 18.63
C ASP A 183 6.84 -4.94 17.48
N VAL A 184 6.38 -5.12 16.24
CA VAL A 184 7.03 -4.65 15.00
C VAL A 184 6.27 -3.45 14.40
N PRO A 185 6.89 -2.69 13.48
CA PRO A 185 6.20 -1.65 12.74
C PRO A 185 5.00 -2.18 11.95
N PHE A 186 3.97 -1.34 11.78
CA PHE A 186 2.86 -1.57 10.86
C PHE A 186 2.63 -0.34 9.99
N VAL A 187 1.86 -0.47 8.93
CA VAL A 187 1.70 0.59 7.95
C VAL A 187 0.25 1.04 7.77
N ALA A 188 0.09 2.25 7.25
CA ALA A 188 -1.06 2.62 6.45
C ALA A 188 -0.54 2.75 5.01
N SER A 189 -0.65 1.69 4.21
CA SER A 189 -0.03 1.61 2.89
C SER A 189 -0.45 2.74 1.95
N HIS A 190 -1.72 3.22 2.09
CA HIS A 190 -2.31 4.27 1.26
C HIS A 190 -3.35 5.10 2.03
N SER A 191 -2.91 6.09 2.82
CA SER A 191 -3.75 6.94 3.68
C SER A 191 -3.23 8.38 3.78
N ASN A 192 -4.12 9.31 4.16
CA ASN A 192 -3.81 10.72 4.26
C ASN A 192 -4.14 11.27 5.66
N ALA A 193 -4.08 12.59 5.86
CA ALA A 193 -4.33 13.25 7.14
C ALA A 193 -5.79 13.76 7.24
N ARG A 194 -6.51 13.36 8.28
CA ARG A 194 -7.94 13.73 8.51
C ARG A 194 -8.13 15.21 8.84
N GLU A 195 -7.18 15.82 9.51
CA GLU A 195 -7.23 17.25 9.81
C GLU A 195 -7.05 18.15 8.58
N VAL A 196 -6.47 17.61 7.49
CA VAL A 196 -6.37 18.32 6.20
C VAL A 196 -7.66 18.18 5.41
N THR A 197 -8.22 16.96 5.38
CA THR A 197 -9.48 16.66 4.71
C THR A 197 -10.28 15.69 5.56
N ALA A 198 -11.43 16.16 6.07
CA ALA A 198 -12.30 15.43 6.98
C ALA A 198 -12.99 14.25 6.26
N HIS A 199 -12.25 13.15 6.14
CA HIS A 199 -12.72 11.89 5.57
C HIS A 199 -12.31 10.73 6.49
N THR A 200 -13.19 9.77 6.73
CA THR A 200 -12.94 8.65 7.66
C THR A 200 -11.79 7.74 7.21
N ARG A 201 -11.47 7.73 5.92
CA ARG A 201 -10.33 6.99 5.33
C ARG A 201 -8.98 7.62 5.67
N ASN A 202 -8.99 8.91 6.07
CA ASN A 202 -7.81 9.63 6.50
C ASN A 202 -7.56 9.43 8.00
N LEU A 203 -6.30 9.43 8.40
CA LEU A 203 -5.84 9.16 9.76
C LEU A 203 -5.95 10.43 10.65
N PRO A 204 -6.50 10.34 11.85
CA PRO A 204 -6.43 11.41 12.85
C PRO A 204 -5.01 11.52 13.43
N ASP A 205 -4.71 12.67 14.05
CA ASP A 205 -3.37 12.99 14.58
C ASP A 205 -2.80 11.95 15.55
N ASN A 206 -3.65 11.35 16.41
CA ASN A 206 -3.21 10.30 17.35
C ASN A 206 -2.73 9.04 16.63
N LEU A 207 -3.40 8.64 15.55
CA LEU A 207 -3.00 7.46 14.78
C LEU A 207 -1.75 7.73 13.92
N ILE A 208 -1.61 8.95 13.36
CA ILE A 208 -0.37 9.35 12.67
C ILE A 208 0.82 9.21 13.63
N LYS A 209 0.69 9.73 14.86
CA LYS A 209 1.72 9.62 15.89
C LYS A 209 1.97 8.17 16.34
N LEU A 210 0.92 7.38 16.45
CA LEU A 210 1.03 5.97 16.83
C LEU A 210 1.86 5.20 15.81
N ILE A 211 1.54 5.32 14.51
CA ILE A 211 2.27 4.68 13.43
C ILE A 211 3.73 5.15 13.43
N ALA A 212 3.97 6.45 13.55
CA ALA A 212 5.33 7.01 13.62
C ALA A 212 6.13 6.47 14.81
N ASN A 213 5.53 6.43 16.01
CA ASN A 213 6.18 5.93 17.23
C ASN A 213 6.50 4.43 17.17
N LYS A 214 5.74 3.66 16.39
CA LYS A 214 5.99 2.24 16.13
C LYS A 214 7.01 2.01 15.01
N GLY A 215 7.61 3.07 14.44
CA GLY A 215 8.53 2.94 13.32
C GLY A 215 7.86 2.67 11.98
N GLY A 216 6.53 2.72 11.93
CA GLY A 216 5.76 2.48 10.72
C GLY A 216 5.81 3.63 9.72
N VAL A 217 5.12 3.45 8.58
CA VAL A 217 5.01 4.47 7.53
C VAL A 217 3.56 4.64 7.07
N ILE A 218 3.29 5.82 6.49
CA ILE A 218 1.99 6.21 5.92
C ILE A 218 2.23 6.56 4.47
N GLY A 219 1.73 5.74 3.55
CA GLY A 219 1.77 5.98 2.11
C GLY A 219 0.73 7.03 1.70
N LEU A 220 1.15 8.09 1.02
CA LEU A 220 0.26 9.12 0.49
C LEU A 220 -0.67 8.54 -0.58
N ASN A 221 -1.96 8.57 -0.31
CA ASN A 221 -3.01 8.14 -1.22
C ASN A 221 -3.41 9.28 -2.17
N PHE A 222 -3.58 8.96 -3.46
CA PHE A 222 -3.90 9.95 -4.49
C PHE A 222 -5.39 10.04 -4.80
N ALA A 223 -6.26 9.36 -4.07
CA ALA A 223 -7.70 9.47 -4.26
C ALA A 223 -8.21 10.88 -3.99
N GLN A 224 -8.81 11.48 -4.98
CA GLN A 224 -9.32 12.85 -4.98
C GLN A 224 -10.20 13.15 -3.75
N SER A 225 -11.09 12.22 -3.38
CA SER A 225 -12.01 12.38 -2.24
C SER A 225 -11.31 12.45 -0.87
N PHE A 226 -10.08 11.94 -0.77
CA PHE A 226 -9.29 11.95 0.47
C PHE A 226 -8.35 13.15 0.53
N LEU A 227 -8.08 13.78 -0.61
CA LEU A 227 -7.16 14.92 -0.73
C LEU A 227 -7.85 16.27 -0.49
N GLY A 228 -9.11 16.42 -0.93
CA GLY A 228 -9.80 17.70 -0.81
C GLY A 228 -11.11 17.76 -1.57
N THR A 229 -11.53 18.99 -1.90
CA THR A 229 -12.79 19.27 -2.59
C THR A 229 -12.64 19.49 -4.10
N SER A 230 -11.42 19.43 -4.63
CA SER A 230 -11.15 19.52 -6.07
C SER A 230 -11.83 18.35 -6.81
N PRO A 231 -12.34 18.52 -8.04
CA PRO A 231 -12.90 17.43 -8.82
C PRO A 231 -11.85 16.43 -9.32
N ILE A 232 -10.57 16.81 -9.27
CA ILE A 232 -9.42 15.96 -9.66
C ILE A 232 -8.42 15.87 -8.52
N SER A 233 -7.60 14.84 -8.52
CA SER A 233 -6.46 14.71 -7.63
C SER A 233 -5.33 15.65 -8.09
N ARG A 234 -4.94 16.62 -7.25
CA ARG A 234 -3.96 17.65 -7.57
C ARG A 234 -2.66 17.43 -6.81
N ILE A 235 -1.56 17.74 -7.46
CA ILE A 235 -0.22 17.64 -6.85
C ILE A 235 -0.15 18.51 -5.57
N GLU A 236 -0.70 19.72 -5.60
CA GLU A 236 -0.68 20.62 -4.44
C GLU A 236 -1.43 20.05 -3.22
N ASP A 237 -2.54 19.31 -3.46
CA ASP A 237 -3.30 18.68 -2.39
C ASP A 237 -2.53 17.49 -1.79
N ILE A 238 -1.84 16.69 -2.62
CA ILE A 238 -0.94 15.61 -2.16
C ILE A 238 0.20 16.20 -1.32
N VAL A 239 0.85 17.27 -1.80
CA VAL A 239 1.93 17.96 -1.07
C VAL A 239 1.43 18.46 0.28
N LYS A 240 0.24 19.07 0.33
CA LYS A 240 -0.37 19.55 1.59
C LYS A 240 -0.53 18.44 2.63
N HIS A 241 -1.02 17.26 2.20
CA HIS A 241 -1.12 16.10 3.10
C HIS A 241 0.25 15.60 3.54
N GLY A 242 1.22 15.48 2.62
CA GLY A 242 2.57 15.02 2.94
C GLY A 242 3.27 15.92 3.95
N LEU A 243 3.22 17.25 3.77
CA LEU A 243 3.78 18.21 4.74
C LEU A 243 3.07 18.14 6.09
N TYR A 244 1.76 17.92 6.12
CA TYR A 244 1.02 17.74 7.37
C TYR A 244 1.45 16.46 8.11
N LEU A 245 1.57 15.33 7.41
CA LEU A 245 2.03 14.07 7.98
C LEU A 245 3.44 14.20 8.55
N ILE A 246 4.37 14.85 7.82
CA ILE A 246 5.72 15.15 8.31
C ILE A 246 5.68 16.01 9.59
N ASN A 247 4.84 17.04 9.61
CA ASN A 247 4.70 17.90 10.79
C ASN A 247 4.18 17.16 12.02
N LYS A 248 3.32 16.15 11.85
CA LYS A 248 2.70 15.41 12.96
C LYS A 248 3.47 14.16 13.40
N GLY A 249 4.00 13.40 12.46
CA GLY A 249 4.68 12.12 12.72
C GLY A 249 6.20 12.17 12.54
N GLY A 250 6.73 13.28 12.04
CA GLY A 250 8.16 13.39 11.69
C GLY A 250 8.44 12.97 10.24
N GLU A 251 9.67 13.23 9.80
CA GLU A 251 10.08 13.01 8.40
C GLU A 251 10.26 11.54 8.03
N ASP A 252 10.31 10.65 9.04
CA ASP A 252 10.49 9.21 8.84
C ASP A 252 9.16 8.44 8.65
N VAL A 253 8.00 9.13 8.75
CA VAL A 253 6.69 8.45 8.69
C VAL A 253 6.07 8.43 7.30
N VAL A 254 6.42 9.36 6.39
CA VAL A 254 5.73 9.50 5.11
C VAL A 254 6.39 8.67 4.03
N ALA A 255 5.57 7.95 3.25
CA ALA A 255 5.96 7.19 2.08
C ALA A 255 5.00 7.46 0.91
N LEU A 256 5.16 6.76 -0.20
CA LEU A 256 4.20 6.74 -1.31
C LEU A 256 3.26 5.53 -1.17
N GLY A 257 1.99 5.74 -1.47
CA GLY A 257 0.96 4.72 -1.56
C GLY A 257 -0.11 5.23 -2.51
N THR A 258 0.25 5.25 -3.81
CA THR A 258 -0.45 6.06 -4.82
C THR A 258 -1.90 5.66 -5.04
N ASP A 259 -2.22 4.40 -4.79
CA ASP A 259 -3.52 3.80 -5.08
C ASP A 259 -3.85 3.89 -6.58
N PHE A 260 -2.79 3.93 -7.42
CA PHE A 260 -2.94 3.93 -8.87
C PHE A 260 -3.71 2.69 -9.32
N ASP A 261 -4.58 2.88 -10.29
CA ASP A 261 -5.47 1.89 -10.87
C ASP A 261 -6.64 1.43 -9.98
N GLY A 262 -6.63 1.74 -8.65
CA GLY A 262 -7.75 1.53 -7.73
C GLY A 262 -8.70 2.72 -7.63
N ILE A 263 -8.21 3.91 -7.92
CA ILE A 263 -8.93 5.18 -7.77
C ILE A 263 -9.44 5.74 -9.11
N LYS A 264 -10.28 6.80 -9.02
CA LYS A 264 -10.77 7.49 -10.22
C LYS A 264 -9.61 8.02 -11.07
N PRO A 265 -9.73 7.98 -12.42
CA PRO A 265 -8.62 8.30 -13.33
C PRO A 265 -8.25 9.79 -13.40
N ASP A 266 -9.08 10.69 -12.86
CA ASP A 266 -8.90 12.14 -12.96
C ASP A 266 -7.83 12.63 -11.97
N ILE A 267 -6.58 12.37 -12.32
CA ILE A 267 -5.38 12.69 -11.52
C ILE A 267 -4.45 13.56 -12.35
N GLU A 268 -3.89 14.61 -11.74
CA GLU A 268 -2.94 15.52 -12.40
C GLU A 268 -1.63 14.79 -12.80
N ILE A 269 -1.17 13.82 -12.01
CA ILE A 269 -0.09 12.89 -12.36
C ILE A 269 -0.69 11.74 -13.17
N LYS A 270 -0.46 11.72 -14.46
CA LYS A 270 -1.14 10.80 -15.39
C LYS A 270 -0.85 9.32 -15.09
N ASP A 271 0.38 9.01 -14.78
CA ASP A 271 0.86 7.68 -14.48
C ASP A 271 2.20 7.73 -13.70
N THR A 272 2.71 6.58 -13.33
CA THR A 272 3.96 6.45 -12.56
C THR A 272 5.15 7.17 -13.20
N SER A 273 5.23 7.28 -14.53
CA SER A 273 6.37 7.94 -15.20
C SER A 273 6.45 9.44 -14.96
N GLU A 274 5.37 10.07 -14.44
CA GLU A 274 5.31 11.49 -14.10
C GLU A 274 5.57 11.79 -12.61
N MET A 275 5.95 10.81 -11.81
CA MET A 275 6.17 10.99 -10.35
C MET A 275 7.28 12.00 -10.01
N TYR A 276 8.17 12.31 -10.95
CA TYR A 276 9.15 13.40 -10.80
C TYR A 276 8.48 14.75 -10.54
N ARG A 277 7.26 15.00 -11.06
CA ARG A 277 6.50 16.24 -10.83
C ARG A 277 6.13 16.40 -9.36
N LEU A 278 5.78 15.30 -8.69
CA LEU A 278 5.50 15.33 -7.25
C LEU A 278 6.79 15.56 -6.44
N TYR A 279 7.91 14.95 -6.86
CA TYR A 279 9.21 15.17 -6.23
C TYR A 279 9.61 16.65 -6.30
N ASP A 280 9.50 17.25 -7.48
CA ASP A 280 9.80 18.68 -7.69
C ASP A 280 8.88 19.58 -6.87
N ALA A 281 7.58 19.27 -6.80
CA ALA A 281 6.61 20.03 -6.00
C ALA A 281 6.93 19.99 -4.50
N PHE A 282 7.38 18.85 -3.94
CA PHE A 282 7.83 18.80 -2.54
C PHE A 282 9.08 19.64 -2.31
N LYS A 283 10.02 19.66 -3.25
CA LYS A 283 11.20 20.55 -3.18
C LYS A 283 10.81 22.03 -3.22
N GLU A 284 9.90 22.40 -4.12
CA GLU A 284 9.37 23.77 -4.21
C GLU A 284 8.62 24.17 -2.94
N ALA A 285 7.97 23.22 -2.27
CA ALA A 285 7.32 23.42 -0.97
C ALA A 285 8.30 23.48 0.22
N GLY A 286 9.61 23.36 -0.02
CA GLY A 286 10.67 23.58 0.96
C GLY A 286 11.29 22.34 1.57
N LEU A 287 10.96 21.12 1.11
CA LEU A 287 11.64 19.91 1.57
C LEU A 287 13.08 19.87 1.00
N SER A 288 14.03 19.47 1.84
CA SER A 288 15.38 19.15 1.40
C SER A 288 15.40 17.92 0.50
N VAL A 289 16.49 17.73 -0.26
CA VAL A 289 16.71 16.50 -1.06
C VAL A 289 16.59 15.26 -0.18
N GLU A 290 17.20 15.28 1.01
CA GLU A 290 17.15 14.16 1.96
C GLU A 290 15.72 13.83 2.40
N GLN A 291 14.90 14.83 2.72
CA GLN A 291 13.50 14.64 3.09
C GLN A 291 12.66 14.10 1.93
N CYS A 292 12.91 14.59 0.69
CA CYS A 292 12.27 14.03 -0.49
C CYS A 292 12.66 12.56 -0.72
N GLU A 293 13.93 12.20 -0.55
CA GLU A 293 14.39 10.82 -0.65
C GLU A 293 13.79 9.92 0.44
N LYS A 294 13.64 10.42 1.68
CA LYS A 294 12.94 9.71 2.75
C LYS A 294 11.50 9.37 2.33
N LEU A 295 10.75 10.37 1.88
CA LEU A 295 9.36 10.20 1.43
C LEU A 295 9.27 9.26 0.22
N PHE A 296 10.16 9.41 -0.77
CA PHE A 296 10.04 8.68 -2.02
C PHE A 296 10.52 7.24 -1.96
N TRP A 297 11.40 6.89 -0.99
CA TRP A 297 11.88 5.52 -0.90
C TRP A 297 12.52 5.11 0.44
N LYS A 298 13.30 5.95 1.13
CA LYS A 298 14.10 5.53 2.29
C LYS A 298 13.25 5.08 3.47
N ASN A 299 12.09 5.71 3.70
CA ASN A 299 11.21 5.34 4.81
C ASN A 299 10.57 3.96 4.56
N ALA A 300 10.10 3.70 3.35
CA ALA A 300 9.59 2.39 2.97
C ALA A 300 10.69 1.32 2.95
N ASP A 301 11.89 1.67 2.45
CA ASP A 301 13.06 0.76 2.46
C ASP A 301 13.45 0.34 3.89
N ARG A 302 13.50 1.30 4.82
CA ARG A 302 13.73 1.03 6.25
C ARG A 302 12.71 0.05 6.81
N LEU A 303 11.44 0.25 6.51
CA LEU A 303 10.36 -0.65 6.94
C LEU A 303 10.54 -2.07 6.38
N LEU A 304 10.81 -2.19 5.07
CA LEU A 304 11.05 -3.49 4.42
C LEU A 304 12.24 -4.21 5.06
N LYS A 305 13.30 -3.46 5.39
CA LYS A 305 14.49 -4.03 6.06
C LYS A 305 14.21 -4.52 7.47
N GLU A 306 13.27 -3.92 8.17
CA GLU A 306 12.95 -4.26 9.56
C GLU A 306 12.05 -5.50 9.64
N ILE A 307 11.19 -5.73 8.64
CA ILE A 307 10.17 -6.77 8.71
C ILE A 307 10.52 -7.99 7.83
N LEU A 308 11.07 -7.78 6.62
CA LEU A 308 11.40 -8.85 5.67
C LEU A 308 12.83 -9.39 5.89
#